data_ebf4a57417a39d3dc7f9ee88cc8c6bd9
#
_entry.id   ebf4a57417a39d3dc7f9ee88cc8c6bd9
#
_cell.length_a   1.000
_cell.length_b   1.000
_cell.length_c   1.000
_cell.angle_alpha   90.00
_cell.angle_beta   90.00
_cell.angle_gamma   90.00
#
_symmetry.space_group_name_H-M   'P 1'
#
loop_
_entity.id
_entity.type
_entity.pdbx_description
1 polymer ?
#
loop_
_entity_poly.entity_id
_entity_poly.type
_entity_poly.pdbx_seq_one_letter_code
_entity_poly.pdbx_strand_id
1 'polypeptide(L)'
;MTDEDVAFLLRSDLALVTIEAPAGCGKTFQGANFALDAASSLSAGRVLILTHTHAARSVFANRTRRLLDRVEIRTIDSFLTEIAAMYHRTLNLPLDVGSWARENSAYDVVAARCKELLECSGNVSRAAALRYPIIVCDEHQDASADQHAAIMAIHRAGSRVRFLGELDADHLRRRGGSNFSGSKAVGRPQKRRGMGEFG
;
A
#
# COMPACT_ATOMS: atom_id res chain seq x y z
N MET A 1 16.73 -8.80 -7.95
CA MET A 1 15.43 -9.36 -7.57
C MET A 1 14.71 -9.68 -8.86
N THR A 2 14.31 -10.93 -9.07
CA THR A 2 13.58 -11.40 -10.25
C THR A 2 12.06 -11.24 -10.03
N ASP A 3 11.27 -11.36 -11.09
CA ASP A 3 9.80 -11.36 -10.99
C ASP A 3 9.29 -12.50 -10.08
N GLU A 4 9.98 -13.62 -10.06
CA GLU A 4 9.67 -14.77 -9.20
C GLU A 4 9.91 -14.46 -7.72
N ASP A 5 11.00 -13.74 -7.40
CA ASP A 5 11.29 -13.30 -6.04
C ASP A 5 10.20 -12.36 -5.52
N VAL A 6 9.74 -11.41 -6.37
CA VAL A 6 8.65 -10.49 -6.05
C VAL A 6 7.36 -11.27 -5.79
N ALA A 7 7.01 -12.19 -6.68
CA ALA A 7 5.81 -13.01 -6.56
C ALA A 7 5.82 -13.88 -5.29
N PHE A 8 6.96 -14.44 -4.93
CA PHE A 8 7.14 -15.24 -3.71
C PHE A 8 6.95 -14.40 -2.44
N LEU A 9 7.61 -13.23 -2.37
CA LEU A 9 7.50 -12.32 -1.22
C LEU A 9 6.08 -11.82 -1.02
N LEU A 10 5.38 -11.45 -2.10
CA LEU A 10 3.98 -11.01 -2.03
C LEU A 10 3.06 -12.07 -1.41
N ARG A 11 3.30 -13.34 -1.73
CA ARG A 11 2.48 -14.48 -1.25
C ARG A 11 2.90 -15.01 0.12
N SER A 12 3.96 -14.46 0.71
CA SER A 12 4.42 -14.88 2.04
C SER A 12 3.34 -14.64 3.10
N ASP A 13 3.42 -15.39 4.21
CA ASP A 13 2.49 -15.26 5.35
C ASP A 13 2.75 -14.04 6.24
N LEU A 14 3.77 -13.26 5.92
CA LEU A 14 4.10 -12.04 6.66
C LEU A 14 2.94 -11.04 6.61
N ALA A 15 2.63 -10.43 7.74
CA ALA A 15 1.57 -9.44 7.84
C ALA A 15 1.93 -8.14 7.11
N LEU A 16 3.22 -7.80 7.05
CA LEU A 16 3.76 -6.63 6.36
C LEU A 16 4.92 -7.04 5.46
N VAL A 17 4.87 -6.66 4.19
CA VAL A 17 5.95 -6.85 3.22
C VAL A 17 6.19 -5.54 2.48
N THR A 18 7.45 -5.15 2.37
CA THR A 18 7.89 -4.02 1.54
C THR A 18 8.82 -4.55 0.46
N ILE A 19 8.49 -4.28 -0.78
CA ILE A 19 9.26 -4.66 -1.97
C ILE A 19 9.76 -3.39 -2.63
N GLU A 20 11.08 -3.21 -2.58
CA GLU A 20 11.78 -2.13 -3.24
C GLU A 20 12.57 -2.71 -4.42
N ALA A 21 12.26 -2.30 -5.64
CA ALA A 21 12.91 -2.80 -6.84
C ALA A 21 12.95 -1.72 -7.92
N PRO A 22 13.91 -1.77 -8.86
CA PRO A 22 14.00 -0.79 -9.95
C PRO A 22 12.71 -0.67 -10.77
N ALA A 23 12.57 0.45 -11.49
CA ALA A 23 11.51 0.62 -12.48
C ALA A 23 11.52 -0.51 -13.52
N GLY A 24 10.36 -0.89 -14.02
CA GLY A 24 10.23 -1.90 -15.08
C GLY A 24 10.40 -3.36 -14.64
N CYS A 25 10.68 -3.67 -13.37
CA CYS A 25 10.78 -5.07 -12.89
C CYS A 25 9.41 -5.69 -12.52
N GLY A 26 8.33 -5.25 -13.15
CA GLY A 26 7.03 -5.91 -13.07
C GLY A 26 6.30 -5.80 -11.72
N LYS A 27 6.69 -4.92 -10.76
CA LYS A 27 6.05 -4.78 -9.44
C LYS A 27 4.52 -4.65 -9.53
N THR A 28 4.03 -3.69 -10.30
CA THR A 28 2.59 -3.45 -10.51
C THR A 28 1.87 -4.69 -11.08
N PHE A 29 2.53 -5.40 -12.01
CA PHE A 29 2.01 -6.63 -12.59
C PHE A 29 1.88 -7.73 -11.55
N GLN A 30 2.92 -7.97 -10.78
CA GLN A 30 2.93 -8.99 -9.71
C GLN A 30 1.99 -8.62 -8.58
N GLY A 31 1.88 -7.33 -8.24
CA GLY A 31 0.91 -6.81 -7.28
C GLY A 31 -0.54 -7.09 -7.71
N ALA A 32 -0.86 -6.91 -9.01
CA ALA A 32 -2.19 -7.21 -9.54
C ALA A 32 -2.49 -8.72 -9.51
N ASN A 33 -1.53 -9.58 -9.88
CA ASN A 33 -1.69 -11.03 -9.81
C ASN A 33 -1.89 -11.50 -8.37
N PHE A 34 -1.09 -10.97 -7.44
CA PHE A 34 -1.27 -11.25 -6.01
C PHE A 34 -2.65 -10.82 -5.51
N ALA A 35 -3.12 -9.63 -5.89
CA ALA A 35 -4.43 -9.14 -5.49
C ALA A 35 -5.58 -10.04 -5.98
N LEU A 36 -5.48 -10.59 -7.21
CA LEU A 36 -6.43 -11.55 -7.75
C LEU A 36 -6.43 -12.87 -6.96
N ASP A 37 -5.25 -13.44 -6.73
CA ASP A 37 -5.10 -14.69 -5.98
C ASP A 37 -5.65 -14.51 -4.55
N ALA A 38 -5.29 -13.41 -3.90
CA ALA A 38 -5.73 -13.06 -2.57
C ALA A 38 -7.26 -12.86 -2.51
N ALA A 39 -7.83 -12.12 -3.46
CA ALA A 39 -9.27 -11.89 -3.52
C ALA A 39 -10.07 -13.18 -3.70
N SER A 40 -9.53 -14.12 -4.47
CA SER A 40 -10.15 -15.45 -4.67
C SER A 40 -10.16 -16.29 -3.38
N SER A 41 -9.20 -16.06 -2.48
CA SER A 41 -9.02 -16.82 -1.25
C SER A 41 -9.69 -16.20 -0.03
N LEU A 42 -10.14 -14.93 -0.10
CA LEU A 42 -10.80 -14.26 1.01
C LEU A 42 -12.17 -14.85 1.28
N SER A 43 -12.46 -15.19 2.54
CA SER A 43 -13.80 -15.56 3.00
C SER A 43 -14.74 -14.34 3.13
N ALA A 44 -14.18 -13.18 3.55
CA ALA A 44 -14.92 -11.93 3.74
C ALA A 44 -14.02 -10.72 3.45
N GLY A 45 -14.63 -9.55 3.23
CA GLY A 45 -13.93 -8.32 2.91
C GLY A 45 -13.48 -8.24 1.45
N ARG A 46 -12.62 -7.28 1.17
CA ARG A 46 -12.07 -6.98 -0.16
C ARG A 46 -10.57 -6.78 -0.11
N VAL A 47 -9.90 -6.98 -1.22
CA VAL A 47 -8.53 -6.50 -1.40
C VAL A 47 -8.60 -5.04 -1.82
N LEU A 48 -7.91 -4.16 -1.10
CA LEU A 48 -7.77 -2.75 -1.46
C LEU A 48 -6.43 -2.56 -2.19
N ILE A 49 -6.47 -1.98 -3.38
CA ILE A 49 -5.29 -1.55 -4.12
C ILE A 49 -5.25 -0.02 -4.06
N LEU A 50 -4.19 0.52 -3.51
CA LEU A 50 -3.91 1.94 -3.42
C LEU A 50 -2.80 2.31 -4.40
N THR A 51 -3.03 3.35 -5.20
CA THR A 51 -2.06 3.86 -6.17
C THR A 51 -1.97 5.38 -6.07
N HIS A 52 -0.92 5.98 -6.63
CA HIS A 52 -0.80 7.44 -6.74
C HIS A 52 -1.30 7.98 -8.08
N THR A 53 -1.40 7.12 -9.12
CA THR A 53 -1.69 7.57 -10.48
C THR A 53 -2.93 6.92 -11.08
N HIS A 54 -3.65 7.69 -11.92
CA HIS A 54 -4.75 7.14 -12.70
C HIS A 54 -4.30 6.10 -13.75
N ALA A 55 -3.07 6.20 -14.24
CA ALA A 55 -2.51 5.22 -15.17
C ALA A 55 -2.33 3.84 -14.51
N ALA A 56 -1.72 3.78 -13.32
CA ALA A 56 -1.61 2.55 -12.55
C ALA A 56 -2.99 1.96 -12.19
N ARG A 57 -3.95 2.82 -11.83
CA ARG A 57 -5.35 2.40 -11.60
C ARG A 57 -5.92 1.66 -12.80
N SER A 58 -5.68 2.15 -14.02
CA SER A 58 -6.19 1.51 -15.25
C SER A 58 -5.55 0.15 -15.49
N VAL A 59 -4.25 -0.01 -15.20
CA VAL A 59 -3.54 -1.30 -15.30
C VAL A 59 -4.15 -2.31 -14.34
N PHE A 60 -4.33 -1.94 -13.08
CA PHE A 60 -4.97 -2.81 -12.09
C PHE A 60 -6.42 -3.15 -12.48
N ALA A 61 -7.23 -2.17 -12.88
CA ALA A 61 -8.62 -2.38 -13.26
C ALA A 61 -8.77 -3.37 -14.43
N ASN A 62 -7.93 -3.27 -15.45
CA ASN A 62 -7.95 -4.20 -16.58
C ASN A 62 -7.63 -5.64 -16.17
N ARG A 63 -6.70 -5.81 -15.22
CA ARG A 63 -6.27 -7.15 -14.75
C ARG A 63 -7.25 -7.76 -13.76
N THR A 64 -7.85 -6.95 -12.88
CA THR A 64 -8.76 -7.45 -11.83
C THR A 64 -10.23 -7.49 -12.28
N ARG A 65 -10.51 -7.22 -13.56
CA ARG A 65 -11.88 -7.14 -14.12
C ARG A 65 -12.79 -8.30 -13.76
N ARG A 66 -12.25 -9.50 -13.54
CA ARG A 66 -13.03 -10.71 -13.21
C ARG A 66 -13.50 -10.78 -11.75
N LEU A 67 -12.95 -9.96 -10.85
CA LEU A 67 -13.21 -9.96 -9.41
C LEU A 67 -13.49 -8.55 -8.88
N LEU A 68 -14.21 -7.73 -9.65
CA LEU A 68 -14.53 -6.33 -9.30
C LEU A 68 -15.34 -6.19 -8.01
N ASP A 69 -16.05 -7.21 -7.62
CA ASP A 69 -16.78 -7.30 -6.35
C ASP A 69 -15.86 -7.56 -5.15
N ARG A 70 -14.67 -8.11 -5.38
CA ARG A 70 -13.70 -8.51 -4.36
C ARG A 70 -12.45 -7.64 -4.33
N VAL A 71 -12.20 -6.82 -5.35
CA VAL A 71 -11.05 -5.91 -5.44
C VAL A 71 -11.55 -4.49 -5.58
N GLU A 72 -11.06 -3.61 -4.74
CA GLU A 72 -11.31 -2.18 -4.81
C GLU A 72 -10.02 -1.44 -5.12
N ILE A 73 -10.04 -0.55 -6.14
CA ILE A 73 -8.86 0.18 -6.61
C ILE A 73 -9.12 1.67 -6.43
N ARG A 74 -8.25 2.34 -5.68
CA ARG A 74 -8.35 3.77 -5.37
C ARG A 74 -7.01 4.46 -5.42
N THR A 75 -7.04 5.79 -5.51
CA THR A 75 -5.89 6.58 -5.10
C THR A 75 -5.87 6.68 -3.56
N ILE A 76 -4.69 6.85 -2.97
CA ILE A 76 -4.57 7.01 -1.51
C ILE A 76 -5.41 8.21 -1.05
N ASP A 77 -5.34 9.33 -1.77
CA ASP A 77 -6.13 10.53 -1.45
C ASP A 77 -7.63 10.26 -1.50
N SER A 78 -8.12 9.56 -2.54
CA SER A 78 -9.55 9.26 -2.63
C SER A 78 -10.03 8.32 -1.52
N PHE A 79 -9.19 7.39 -1.09
CA PHE A 79 -9.48 6.48 0.03
C PHE A 79 -9.55 7.24 1.36
N LEU A 80 -8.58 8.09 1.65
CA LEU A 80 -8.56 8.89 2.87
C LEU A 80 -9.68 9.94 2.87
N THR A 81 -9.98 10.55 1.72
CA THR A 81 -11.11 11.49 1.58
C THR A 81 -12.45 10.82 1.89
N GLU A 82 -12.67 9.57 1.49
CA GLU A 82 -13.90 8.83 1.83
C GLU A 82 -14.00 8.58 3.34
N ILE A 83 -12.91 8.17 3.99
CA ILE A 83 -12.88 8.02 5.45
C ILE A 83 -13.18 9.37 6.10
N ALA A 84 -12.53 10.44 5.65
CA ALA A 84 -12.75 11.78 6.18
C ALA A 84 -14.19 12.26 6.01
N ALA A 85 -14.83 11.96 4.88
CA ALA A 85 -16.23 12.32 4.63
C ALA A 85 -17.19 11.60 5.59
N MET A 86 -16.95 10.32 5.89
CA MET A 86 -17.76 9.59 6.88
C MET A 86 -17.64 10.17 8.29
N TYR A 87 -16.49 10.75 8.64
CA TYR A 87 -16.19 11.27 9.96
C TYR A 87 -15.96 12.79 9.97
N HIS A 88 -16.47 13.53 8.96
CA HIS A 88 -16.17 14.94 8.75
C HIS A 88 -16.43 15.82 9.99
N ARG A 89 -17.51 15.55 10.75
CA ARG A 89 -17.82 16.29 11.99
C ARG A 89 -16.76 16.07 13.06
N THR A 90 -16.34 14.82 13.28
CA THR A 90 -15.31 14.48 14.25
C THR A 90 -13.96 15.07 13.86
N LEU A 91 -13.67 15.14 12.56
CA LEU A 91 -12.43 15.68 12.02
C LEU A 91 -12.46 17.21 11.86
N ASN A 92 -13.59 17.86 12.17
CA ASN A 92 -13.81 19.30 11.94
C ASN A 92 -13.53 19.69 10.47
N LEU A 93 -14.08 18.92 9.55
CA LEU A 93 -13.99 19.14 8.11
C LEU A 93 -15.38 19.46 7.54
N PRO A 94 -15.46 20.15 6.37
CA PRO A 94 -16.73 20.39 5.68
C PRO A 94 -17.45 19.09 5.31
N LEU A 95 -18.75 19.19 5.07
CA LEU A 95 -19.56 18.04 4.65
C LEU A 95 -19.05 17.44 3.34
N ASP A 96 -18.74 18.28 2.36
CA ASP A 96 -18.12 17.86 1.09
C ASP A 96 -16.61 18.00 1.17
N VAL A 97 -15.98 17.04 1.87
CA VAL A 97 -14.52 16.96 2.03
C VAL A 97 -13.80 16.92 0.69
N GLY A 98 -14.38 16.21 -0.30
CA GLY A 98 -13.73 16.00 -1.59
C GLY A 98 -13.61 17.28 -2.41
N SER A 99 -14.69 18.05 -2.54
CA SER A 99 -14.66 19.34 -3.23
C SER A 99 -13.80 20.33 -2.49
N TRP A 100 -13.95 20.42 -1.17
CA TRP A 100 -13.14 21.29 -0.34
C TRP A 100 -11.63 21.01 -0.46
N ALA A 101 -11.22 19.75 -0.37
CA ALA A 101 -9.80 19.38 -0.47
C ALA A 101 -9.22 19.73 -1.85
N ARG A 102 -10.01 19.55 -2.92
CA ARG A 102 -9.60 19.89 -4.28
C ARG A 102 -9.44 21.40 -4.46
N GLU A 103 -10.43 22.19 -4.03
CA GLU A 103 -10.44 23.65 -4.19
C GLU A 103 -9.34 24.32 -3.37
N ASN A 104 -9.01 23.76 -2.21
CA ASN A 104 -8.02 24.32 -1.31
C ASN A 104 -6.64 23.63 -1.38
N SER A 105 -6.45 22.66 -2.28
CA SER A 105 -5.23 21.82 -2.35
C SER A 105 -4.86 21.20 -0.98
N ALA A 106 -5.87 20.76 -0.22
CA ALA A 106 -5.77 20.39 1.18
C ALA A 106 -5.79 18.85 1.42
N TYR A 107 -5.31 18.06 0.46
CA TYR A 107 -5.23 16.60 0.63
C TYR A 107 -4.26 16.17 1.74
N ASP A 108 -3.23 16.97 2.00
CA ASP A 108 -2.31 16.80 3.12
C ASP A 108 -3.01 16.97 4.48
N VAL A 109 -3.91 17.95 4.59
CA VAL A 109 -4.75 18.15 5.78
C VAL A 109 -5.69 16.97 5.99
N VAL A 110 -6.31 16.48 4.91
CA VAL A 110 -7.16 15.28 4.97
C VAL A 110 -6.37 14.07 5.44
N ALA A 111 -5.17 13.85 4.91
CA ALA A 111 -4.30 12.75 5.30
C ALA A 111 -3.90 12.82 6.78
N ALA A 112 -3.50 13.99 7.26
CA ALA A 112 -3.14 14.22 8.66
C ALA A 112 -4.33 13.93 9.60
N ARG A 113 -5.53 14.44 9.28
CA ARG A 113 -6.75 14.20 10.07
C ARG A 113 -7.17 12.74 10.07
N CYS A 114 -7.09 12.06 8.91
CA CYS A 114 -7.38 10.63 8.82
C CYS A 114 -6.40 9.79 9.63
N LYS A 115 -5.11 10.12 9.59
CA LYS A 115 -4.10 9.46 10.43
C LYS A 115 -4.46 9.57 11.90
N GLU A 116 -4.72 10.80 12.40
CA GLU A 116 -5.12 11.03 13.79
C GLU A 116 -6.35 10.19 14.17
N LEU A 117 -7.38 10.17 13.34
CA LEU A 117 -8.58 9.37 13.56
C LEU A 117 -8.28 7.88 13.66
N LEU A 118 -7.52 7.34 12.70
CA LEU A 118 -7.20 5.92 12.63
C LEU A 118 -6.26 5.47 13.75
N GLU A 119 -5.38 6.34 14.23
CA GLU A 119 -4.50 6.05 15.36
C GLU A 119 -5.23 6.14 16.71
N CYS A 120 -6.14 7.10 16.86
CA CYS A 120 -6.86 7.30 18.13
C CYS A 120 -8.12 6.44 18.27
N SER A 121 -8.75 6.01 17.15
CA SER A 121 -9.99 5.24 17.18
C SER A 121 -9.78 3.80 16.71
N GLY A 122 -9.55 2.89 17.65
CA GLY A 122 -9.43 1.46 17.38
C GLY A 122 -10.65 0.85 16.65
N ASN A 123 -11.83 1.40 16.85
CA ASN A 123 -13.04 0.93 16.16
C ASN A 123 -13.03 1.30 14.67
N VAL A 124 -12.56 2.50 14.32
CA VAL A 124 -12.49 2.95 12.92
C VAL A 124 -11.42 2.16 12.17
N SER A 125 -10.23 2.04 12.74
CA SER A 125 -9.14 1.28 12.13
C SER A 125 -9.48 -0.21 11.99
N ARG A 126 -10.16 -0.81 12.99
CA ARG A 126 -10.63 -2.19 12.93
C ARG A 126 -11.72 -2.40 11.89
N ALA A 127 -12.68 -1.47 11.76
CA ALA A 127 -13.70 -1.54 10.72
C ALA A 127 -13.08 -1.47 9.32
N ALA A 128 -12.07 -0.61 9.13
CA ALA A 128 -11.31 -0.55 7.89
C ALA A 128 -10.54 -1.85 7.63
N ALA A 129 -9.90 -2.44 8.64
CA ALA A 129 -9.18 -3.70 8.51
C ALA A 129 -10.10 -4.89 8.20
N LEU A 130 -11.30 -4.94 8.77
CA LEU A 130 -12.30 -5.97 8.45
C LEU A 130 -12.83 -5.83 7.02
N ARG A 131 -13.02 -4.59 6.55
CA ARG A 131 -13.42 -4.32 5.17
C ARG A 131 -12.31 -4.66 4.19
N TYR A 132 -11.06 -4.37 4.55
CA TYR A 132 -9.87 -4.56 3.71
C TYR A 132 -8.82 -5.42 4.43
N PRO A 133 -9.02 -6.75 4.51
CA PRO A 133 -8.06 -7.66 5.14
C PRO A 133 -6.68 -7.64 4.47
N ILE A 134 -6.64 -7.25 3.19
CA ILE A 134 -5.41 -7.15 2.40
C ILE A 134 -5.38 -5.79 1.69
N ILE A 135 -4.26 -5.08 1.84
CA ILE A 135 -3.99 -3.80 1.20
C ILE A 135 -2.70 -3.91 0.39
N VAL A 136 -2.75 -3.54 -0.87
CA VAL A 136 -1.59 -3.42 -1.77
C VAL A 136 -1.41 -1.95 -2.09
N CYS A 137 -0.25 -1.38 -1.76
CA CYS A 137 0.10 0.00 -2.08
C CYS A 137 1.17 0.00 -3.16
N ASP A 138 0.82 0.47 -4.35
CA ASP A 138 1.73 0.63 -5.47
C ASP A 138 2.34 2.03 -5.47
N GLU A 139 3.61 2.15 -5.94
CA GLU A 139 4.40 3.39 -5.93
C GLU A 139 4.46 4.05 -4.54
N HIS A 140 4.64 3.23 -3.51
CA HIS A 140 4.54 3.69 -2.11
C HIS A 140 5.61 4.71 -1.71
N GLN A 141 6.69 4.86 -2.46
CA GLN A 141 7.68 5.92 -2.26
C GLN A 141 7.08 7.32 -2.41
N ASP A 142 5.99 7.48 -3.17
CA ASP A 142 5.31 8.76 -3.39
C ASP A 142 4.34 9.12 -2.26
N ALA A 143 4.09 8.20 -1.32
CA ALA A 143 3.19 8.43 -0.21
C ALA A 143 3.81 9.40 0.82
N SER A 144 3.01 10.37 1.28
CA SER A 144 3.40 11.23 2.41
C SER A 144 3.52 10.44 3.71
N ALA A 145 4.20 11.01 4.71
CA ALA A 145 4.34 10.40 6.03
C ALA A 145 2.97 10.13 6.69
N ASP A 146 2.01 11.04 6.53
CA ASP A 146 0.67 10.90 7.12
C ASP A 146 -0.15 9.84 6.38
N GLN A 147 -0.06 9.76 5.05
CA GLN A 147 -0.67 8.69 4.26
C GLN A 147 -0.10 7.31 4.66
N HIS A 148 1.23 7.19 4.77
CA HIS A 148 1.87 5.98 5.26
C HIS A 148 1.38 5.60 6.65
N ALA A 149 1.37 6.55 7.60
CA ALA A 149 0.95 6.31 8.97
C ALA A 149 -0.52 5.89 9.09
N ALA A 150 -1.41 6.47 8.26
CA ALA A 150 -2.81 6.07 8.18
C ALA A 150 -2.96 4.61 7.74
N ILE A 151 -2.23 4.17 6.70
CA ILE A 151 -2.24 2.77 6.25
C ILE A 151 -1.66 1.85 7.34
N MET A 152 -0.59 2.26 8.02
CA MET A 152 0.00 1.50 9.12
C MET A 152 -0.92 1.39 10.33
N ALA A 153 -1.81 2.37 10.58
CA ALA A 153 -2.84 2.24 11.61
C ALA A 153 -3.85 1.13 11.28
N ILE A 154 -4.27 1.02 10.02
CA ILE A 154 -5.14 -0.06 9.55
C ILE A 154 -4.40 -1.41 9.59
N HIS A 155 -3.10 -1.44 9.24
CA HIS A 155 -2.26 -2.63 9.39
C HIS A 155 -2.23 -3.13 10.83
N ARG A 156 -1.95 -2.24 11.78
CA ARG A 156 -1.94 -2.59 13.23
C ARG A 156 -3.29 -3.10 13.73
N ALA A 157 -4.38 -2.71 13.07
CA ALA A 157 -5.74 -3.18 13.37
C ALA A 157 -6.08 -4.54 12.72
N GLY A 158 -5.18 -5.13 11.91
CA GLY A 158 -5.28 -6.50 11.42
C GLY A 158 -5.18 -6.70 9.90
N SER A 159 -5.05 -5.65 9.09
CA SER A 159 -4.84 -5.81 7.65
C SER A 159 -3.43 -6.31 7.35
N ARG A 160 -3.32 -7.21 6.37
CA ARG A 160 -2.02 -7.56 5.74
C ARG A 160 -1.70 -6.50 4.70
N VAL A 161 -0.47 -5.94 4.73
CA VAL A 161 -0.07 -4.87 3.83
C VAL A 161 1.11 -5.28 2.95
N ARG A 162 1.05 -4.87 1.69
CA ARG A 162 2.08 -5.05 0.68
C ARG A 162 2.44 -3.68 0.10
N PHE A 163 3.60 -3.16 0.46
CA PHE A 163 4.14 -1.95 -0.13
C PHE A 163 5.03 -2.30 -1.31
N LEU A 164 4.74 -1.71 -2.45
CA LEU A 164 5.53 -1.80 -3.68
C LEU A 164 6.09 -0.42 -3.98
N GLY A 165 7.39 -0.32 -4.17
CA GLY A 165 8.04 0.96 -4.40
C GLY A 165 9.32 0.85 -5.21
N GLU A 166 9.82 1.98 -5.67
CA GLU A 166 11.14 2.05 -6.30
C GLU A 166 12.24 2.18 -5.24
N LEU A 167 13.41 1.63 -5.59
CA LEU A 167 14.64 1.85 -4.84
C LEU A 167 15.12 3.29 -5.10
N ASP A 168 14.76 4.21 -4.21
CA ASP A 168 15.31 5.55 -4.22
C ASP A 168 16.40 5.68 -3.15
N ALA A 169 17.61 6.01 -3.56
CA ALA A 169 18.77 6.17 -2.68
C ALA A 169 18.56 7.27 -1.62
N ASP A 170 17.73 8.28 -1.91
CA ASP A 170 17.42 9.36 -0.99
C ASP A 170 16.32 9.00 0.02
N HIS A 171 15.46 8.05 -0.30
CA HIS A 171 14.40 7.58 0.61
C HIS A 171 14.96 6.81 1.81
N LEU A 172 16.06 6.08 1.61
CA LEU A 172 16.77 5.37 2.70
C LEU A 172 17.34 6.34 3.75
N ARG A 173 17.71 7.56 3.37
CA ARG A 173 18.21 8.59 4.28
C ARG A 173 17.10 9.25 5.12
N ARG A 174 15.90 9.41 4.56
CA ARG A 174 14.76 10.05 5.25
C ARG A 174 14.06 9.12 6.27
N ARG A 175 14.13 7.79 6.08
CA ARG A 175 13.53 6.79 6.98
C ARG A 175 14.43 6.32 8.12
N GLY A 176 15.69 6.74 8.15
CA GLY A 176 16.70 6.32 9.16
C GLY A 176 16.45 6.84 10.59
N GLY A 177 15.39 7.58 10.86
CA GLY A 177 15.07 8.17 12.17
C GLY A 177 14.01 7.47 13.01
N SER A 178 13.33 6.42 12.52
CA SER A 178 12.35 5.68 13.32
C SER A 178 12.68 4.18 13.30
N ASN A 179 12.85 3.59 14.48
CA ASN A 179 13.10 2.17 14.69
C ASN A 179 12.03 1.30 14.05
N PHE A 180 12.35 0.76 12.87
CA PHE A 180 11.49 -0.15 12.14
C PHE A 180 11.95 -1.58 12.42
N SER A 181 11.31 -2.28 13.36
CA SER A 181 11.45 -3.72 13.55
C SER A 181 10.49 -4.48 12.65
N GLY A 182 10.73 -4.44 11.36
CA GLY A 182 10.07 -5.28 10.35
C GLY A 182 11.17 -5.93 9.52
N SER A 183 11.11 -7.25 9.32
CA SER A 183 12.13 -7.99 8.58
C SER A 183 12.26 -7.45 7.15
N LYS A 184 13.37 -6.72 6.90
CA LYS A 184 13.75 -6.27 5.56
C LYS A 184 14.30 -7.45 4.78
N ALA A 185 13.59 -7.88 3.75
CA ALA A 185 14.19 -8.69 2.71
C ALA A 185 14.91 -7.78 1.71
N VAL A 186 16.16 -7.39 2.04
CA VAL A 186 17.04 -6.69 1.11
C VAL A 186 17.79 -7.75 0.31
N GLY A 187 17.33 -8.04 -0.91
CA GLY A 187 18.04 -8.91 -1.85
C GLY A 187 19.31 -8.24 -2.37
N ARG A 188 20.49 -8.54 -1.78
CA ARG A 188 21.76 -8.24 -2.42
C ARG A 188 22.03 -9.27 -3.53
N PRO A 189 22.45 -8.89 -4.73
CA PRO A 189 22.85 -9.84 -5.74
C PRO A 189 24.13 -10.55 -5.29
N GLN A 190 24.06 -11.86 -5.05
CA GLN A 190 25.25 -12.67 -4.90
C GLN A 190 25.95 -12.78 -6.26
N LYS A 191 27.14 -12.20 -6.38
CA LYS A 191 28.07 -12.50 -7.45
C LYS A 191 28.45 -13.99 -7.36
N ARG A 192 27.99 -14.79 -8.33
CA ARG A 192 28.53 -16.13 -8.54
C ARG A 192 30.01 -16.01 -8.86
N ARG A 193 30.85 -16.44 -7.94
CA ARG A 193 32.28 -16.70 -8.21
C ARG A 193 32.33 -17.89 -9.18
N GLY A 194 32.90 -17.63 -10.34
CA GLY A 194 33.27 -18.70 -11.27
C GLY A 194 34.22 -19.65 -10.56
N MET A 195 33.87 -20.93 -10.57
CA MET A 195 34.80 -21.99 -10.25
C MET A 195 35.70 -22.18 -11.46
N GLY A 196 36.97 -21.89 -11.26
CA GLY A 196 38.04 -22.10 -12.25
C GLY A 196 38.21 -23.58 -12.56
N GLU A 197 38.54 -23.80 -13.81
CA GLU A 197 39.06 -25.05 -14.34
C GLU A 197 40.26 -25.50 -13.57
N PHE A 198 40.31 -26.79 -13.25
CA PHE A 198 41.51 -27.53 -13.02
C PHE A 198 41.58 -28.70 -13.99
N GLY A 199 42.64 -28.70 -14.79
CA GLY A 199 43.51 -29.60 -15.43
C GLY A 199 43.09 -30.98 -15.85
#